data_3cce9f1c9c1afa864bfeeae87f95a428
#
_entry.id   3cce9f1c9c1afa864bfeeae87f95a428
#
_cell.length_a   1.000
_cell.length_b   1.000
_cell.length_c   1.000
_cell.angle_alpha   90.00
_cell.angle_beta   90.00
_cell.angle_gamma   90.00
#
_symmetry.space_group_name_H-M   'P 1'
#
loop_
_entity.id
_entity.type
_entity.pdbx_description
1 polymer ?
#
loop_
_entity_poly.entity_id
_entity_poly.type
_entity_poly.pdbx_seq_one_letter_code
_entity_poly.pdbx_strand_id
1 'polypeptide(L)'
;MPFLYSLLIKSLINFLIFIKISILKTILLYPKVINSIMNKHYKKYKETIKKVARRHRLLKDKWITDLLMSNSCYHCSESELICLQFYPDDRKIRALSKKSDDKTEVMKYISNNKVVCRNCFQKLDSDIITN
;
A
#
# COMPACT_ATOMS: atom_id res chain seq x y z
N MET A 1 64.34 9.71 -24.29
CA MET A 1 63.47 9.83 -23.11
C MET A 1 62.02 9.33 -23.32
N PRO A 2 61.65 8.36 -24.18
CA PRO A 2 60.25 7.90 -24.30
C PRO A 2 59.89 6.75 -23.35
N PHE A 3 60.86 6.04 -22.79
CA PHE A 3 60.63 4.83 -21.98
C PHE A 3 60.01 5.14 -20.59
N LEU A 4 60.40 6.23 -19.96
CA LEU A 4 59.89 6.64 -18.65
C LEU A 4 58.43 7.12 -18.67
N TYR A 5 58.02 7.71 -19.79
CA TYR A 5 56.62 8.14 -20.01
C TYR A 5 55.63 6.96 -20.13
N SER A 6 56.08 5.89 -20.80
CA SER A 6 55.28 4.69 -20.96
C SER A 6 55.04 3.94 -19.63
N LEU A 7 56.04 3.91 -18.75
CA LEU A 7 55.91 3.30 -17.42
C LEU A 7 54.97 4.09 -16.49
N LEU A 8 55.04 5.42 -16.53
CA LEU A 8 54.17 6.29 -15.73
C LEU A 8 52.69 6.16 -16.17
N ILE A 9 52.43 6.11 -17.48
CA ILE A 9 51.07 5.94 -18.01
C ILE A 9 50.48 4.58 -17.61
N LYS A 10 51.26 3.51 -17.67
CA LYS A 10 50.83 2.17 -17.23
C LYS A 10 50.50 2.13 -15.74
N SER A 11 51.31 2.77 -14.91
CA SER A 11 51.06 2.88 -13.46
C SER A 11 49.77 3.65 -13.14
N LEU A 12 49.51 4.75 -13.84
CA LEU A 12 48.28 5.54 -13.67
C LEU A 12 47.03 4.75 -14.12
N ILE A 13 47.11 4.03 -15.22
CA ILE A 13 46.00 3.20 -15.70
C ILE A 13 45.68 2.10 -14.69
N ASN A 14 46.68 1.41 -14.16
CA ASN A 14 46.47 0.37 -13.14
C ASN A 14 45.88 0.94 -11.84
N PHE A 15 46.29 2.10 -11.43
CA PHE A 15 45.74 2.79 -10.25
C PHE A 15 44.25 3.18 -10.47
N LEU A 16 43.89 3.70 -11.64
CA LEU A 16 42.51 4.02 -11.99
C LEU A 16 41.63 2.79 -12.07
N ILE A 17 42.15 1.68 -12.59
CA ILE A 17 41.44 0.38 -12.64
C ILE A 17 41.20 -0.12 -11.19
N PHE A 18 42.21 -0.03 -10.32
CA PHE A 18 42.08 -0.44 -8.93
C PHE A 18 41.03 0.36 -8.18
N ILE A 19 40.99 1.70 -8.36
CA ILE A 19 39.95 2.55 -7.79
C ILE A 19 38.55 2.16 -8.31
N LYS A 20 38.38 1.93 -9.64
CA LYS A 20 37.11 1.50 -10.22
C LYS A 20 36.63 0.18 -9.63
N ILE A 21 37.52 -0.79 -9.48
CA ILE A 21 37.16 -2.11 -8.90
C ILE A 21 36.76 -1.97 -7.42
N SER A 22 37.44 -1.11 -6.67
CA SER A 22 37.14 -0.86 -5.27
C SER A 22 35.77 -0.20 -5.09
N ILE A 23 35.45 0.80 -5.91
CA ILE A 23 34.13 1.47 -5.92
C ILE A 23 33.02 0.49 -6.32
N LEU A 24 33.23 -0.34 -7.34
CA LEU A 24 32.26 -1.36 -7.77
C LEU A 24 31.98 -2.39 -6.65
N LYS A 25 33.00 -2.83 -5.92
CA LYS A 25 32.83 -3.74 -4.79
C LYS A 25 32.00 -3.10 -3.66
N THR A 26 32.22 -1.84 -3.33
CA THR A 26 31.42 -1.14 -2.31
C THR A 26 29.97 -0.97 -2.74
N ILE A 27 29.71 -0.62 -4.00
CA ILE A 27 28.34 -0.48 -4.53
C ILE A 27 27.60 -1.83 -4.52
N LEU A 28 28.26 -2.94 -4.84
CA LEU A 28 27.66 -4.28 -4.83
C LEU A 28 27.43 -4.86 -3.44
N LEU A 29 28.25 -4.47 -2.44
CA LEU A 29 28.09 -4.94 -1.07
C LEU A 29 27.06 -4.15 -0.27
N TYR A 30 26.84 -2.87 -0.61
CA TYR A 30 25.94 -1.98 0.10
C TYR A 30 24.50 -2.51 0.25
N PRO A 31 23.83 -2.99 -0.83
CA PRO A 31 22.49 -3.55 -0.70
C PRO A 31 22.42 -4.84 0.13
N LYS A 32 23.47 -5.67 0.11
CA LYS A 32 23.54 -6.89 0.93
C LYS A 32 23.63 -6.57 2.42
N VAL A 33 24.43 -5.58 2.79
CA VAL A 33 24.58 -5.13 4.19
C VAL A 33 23.28 -4.51 4.70
N ILE A 34 22.65 -3.65 3.91
CA ILE A 34 21.34 -3.06 4.27
C ILE A 34 20.29 -4.15 4.46
N ASN A 35 20.16 -5.09 3.54
CA ASN A 35 19.22 -6.19 3.65
C ASN A 35 19.46 -7.06 4.89
N SER A 36 20.72 -7.30 5.25
CA SER A 36 21.07 -8.04 6.46
C SER A 36 20.64 -7.29 7.73
N ILE A 37 20.89 -5.98 7.80
CA ILE A 37 20.49 -5.15 8.93
C ILE A 37 18.97 -5.06 9.03
N MET A 38 18.27 -4.84 7.91
CA MET A 38 16.81 -4.80 7.86
C MET A 38 16.20 -6.13 8.31
N ASN A 39 16.75 -7.27 7.86
CA ASN A 39 16.27 -8.59 8.25
C ASN A 39 16.46 -8.84 9.76
N LYS A 40 17.59 -8.43 10.33
CA LYS A 40 17.85 -8.53 11.79
C LYS A 40 16.86 -7.67 12.58
N HIS A 41 16.65 -6.42 12.15
CA HIS A 41 15.69 -5.51 12.75
C HIS A 41 14.27 -6.05 12.64
N TYR A 42 13.85 -6.53 11.46
CA TYR A 42 12.55 -7.14 11.26
C TYR A 42 12.32 -8.35 12.16
N LYS A 43 13.31 -9.27 12.26
CA LYS A 43 13.22 -10.43 13.15
C LYS A 43 12.99 -10.03 14.61
N LYS A 44 13.71 -9.00 15.08
CA LYS A 44 13.60 -8.50 16.45
C LYS A 44 12.22 -7.93 16.77
N TYR A 45 11.61 -7.19 15.80
CA TYR A 45 10.37 -6.46 16.03
C TYR A 45 9.16 -7.04 15.30
N LYS A 46 9.31 -8.23 14.71
CA LYS A 46 8.29 -8.89 13.88
C LYS A 46 6.90 -8.92 14.53
N GLU A 47 6.83 -9.31 15.78
CA GLU A 47 5.55 -9.45 16.48
C GLU A 47 4.92 -8.08 16.77
N THR A 48 5.73 -7.10 17.14
CA THR A 48 5.27 -5.71 17.34
C THR A 48 4.76 -5.12 16.04
N ILE A 49 5.49 -5.29 14.93
CA ILE A 49 5.10 -4.83 13.59
C ILE A 49 3.77 -5.46 13.18
N LYS A 50 3.61 -6.77 13.36
CA LYS A 50 2.34 -7.48 13.05
C LYS A 50 1.19 -6.97 13.92
N LYS A 51 1.41 -6.77 15.21
CA LYS A 51 0.39 -6.24 16.14
C LYS A 51 -0.09 -4.85 15.72
N VAL A 52 0.85 -3.95 15.40
CA VAL A 52 0.52 -2.59 14.93
C VAL A 52 -0.22 -2.63 13.60
N ALA A 53 0.23 -3.43 12.63
CA ALA A 53 -0.41 -3.57 11.33
C ALA A 53 -1.84 -4.16 11.45
N ARG A 54 -2.06 -5.12 12.37
CA ARG A 54 -3.39 -5.68 12.66
C ARG A 54 -4.30 -4.62 13.27
N ARG A 55 -3.82 -3.87 14.26
CA ARG A 55 -4.60 -2.78 14.88
C ARG A 55 -5.00 -1.72 13.85
N HIS A 56 -4.09 -1.34 12.97
CA HIS A 56 -4.36 -0.35 11.92
C HIS A 56 -5.46 -0.83 10.95
N ARG A 57 -5.44 -2.09 10.55
CA ARG A 57 -6.51 -2.69 9.72
C ARG A 57 -7.85 -2.69 10.42
N LEU A 58 -7.90 -3.09 11.68
CA LEU A 58 -9.14 -3.08 12.47
C LEU A 58 -9.74 -1.68 12.61
N LEU A 59 -8.92 -0.65 12.80
CA LEU A 59 -9.38 0.74 12.86
C LEU A 59 -9.95 1.23 11.53
N LYS A 60 -9.35 0.84 10.40
CA LYS A 60 -9.86 1.16 9.05
C LYS A 60 -11.20 0.44 8.77
N ASP A 61 -11.29 -0.83 9.11
CA ASP A 61 -12.53 -1.61 8.94
C ASP A 61 -13.66 -1.05 9.84
N LYS A 62 -13.34 -0.66 11.08
CA LYS A 62 -14.29 -0.05 12.02
C LYS A 62 -14.86 1.25 11.47
N TRP A 63 -14.02 2.14 10.93
CA TRP A 63 -14.48 3.41 10.39
C TRP A 63 -15.53 3.24 9.25
N ILE A 64 -15.30 2.33 8.29
CA ILE A 64 -16.28 2.01 7.23
C ILE A 64 -17.56 1.42 7.84
N THR A 65 -17.42 0.56 8.84
CA THR A 65 -18.55 -0.03 9.56
C THR A 65 -19.39 1.05 10.26
N ASP A 66 -18.73 1.98 10.97
CA ASP A 66 -19.41 3.08 11.66
C ASP A 66 -20.17 3.98 10.67
N LEU A 67 -19.62 4.20 9.46
CA LEU A 67 -20.32 4.93 8.39
C LEU A 67 -21.57 4.18 7.88
N LEU A 68 -21.51 2.87 7.73
CA LEU A 68 -22.69 2.07 7.34
C LEU A 68 -23.72 2.04 8.46
N MET A 69 -23.30 1.92 9.72
CA MET A 69 -24.21 1.91 10.88
C MET A 69 -24.97 3.22 11.08
N SER A 70 -24.40 4.35 10.63
CA SER A 70 -25.06 5.66 10.68
C SER A 70 -26.08 5.89 9.55
N ASN A 71 -26.23 4.93 8.65
CA ASN A 71 -27.10 5.01 7.48
C ASN A 71 -28.07 3.82 7.43
N SER A 72 -29.12 3.98 6.65
CA SER A 72 -30.05 2.91 6.27
C SER A 72 -30.09 2.74 4.75
N CYS A 73 -30.69 1.67 4.28
CA CYS A 73 -30.91 1.45 2.86
C CYS A 73 -31.74 2.58 2.25
N TYR A 74 -31.21 3.18 1.19
CA TYR A 74 -31.87 4.29 0.47
C TYR A 74 -33.27 3.91 -0.07
N HIS A 75 -33.50 2.65 -0.44
CA HIS A 75 -34.76 2.21 -1.06
C HIS A 75 -35.78 1.58 -0.09
N CYS A 76 -35.32 0.77 0.88
CA CYS A 76 -36.24 0.02 1.73
C CYS A 76 -36.05 0.32 3.23
N SER A 77 -35.18 1.29 3.57
CA SER A 77 -34.89 1.69 4.93
C SER A 77 -34.34 0.58 5.84
N GLU A 78 -33.86 -0.54 5.28
CA GLU A 78 -33.16 -1.60 6.01
C GLU A 78 -31.95 -0.99 6.75
N SER A 79 -31.79 -1.30 8.05
CA SER A 79 -30.75 -0.75 8.90
C SER A 79 -29.76 -1.80 9.44
N GLU A 80 -30.02 -3.09 9.16
CA GLU A 80 -29.12 -4.17 9.57
C GLU A 80 -27.77 -4.04 8.88
N LEU A 81 -26.72 -3.81 9.67
CA LEU A 81 -25.35 -3.59 9.18
C LEU A 81 -24.85 -4.69 8.24
N ILE A 82 -25.16 -5.95 8.55
CA ILE A 82 -24.74 -7.10 7.74
C ILE A 82 -25.32 -7.10 6.33
N CYS A 83 -26.44 -6.40 6.14
CA CYS A 83 -27.14 -6.27 4.87
C CYS A 83 -26.68 -5.06 4.08
N LEU A 84 -26.07 -4.04 4.73
CA LEU A 84 -25.75 -2.77 4.11
C LEU A 84 -24.42 -2.78 3.33
N GLN A 85 -24.43 -2.12 2.18
CA GLN A 85 -23.27 -1.93 1.32
C GLN A 85 -23.40 -0.66 0.49
N PHE A 86 -22.27 -0.20 -0.10
CA PHE A 86 -22.27 0.96 -0.97
C PHE A 86 -22.60 0.58 -2.41
N TYR A 87 -23.46 1.33 -3.09
CA TYR A 87 -23.80 1.13 -4.49
C TYR A 87 -23.31 2.34 -5.31
N PRO A 88 -22.65 2.15 -6.47
CA PRO A 88 -22.35 0.85 -7.11
C PRO A 88 -21.02 0.22 -6.65
N ASP A 89 -20.13 0.95 -6.00
CA ASP A 89 -18.70 0.64 -5.88
C ASP A 89 -18.27 0.09 -4.51
N ASP A 90 -19.05 -0.74 -3.82
CA ASP A 90 -18.71 -1.25 -2.47
C ASP A 90 -17.31 -1.89 -2.41
N ARG A 91 -16.97 -2.74 -3.37
CA ARG A 91 -15.66 -3.42 -3.41
C ARG A 91 -14.51 -2.42 -3.53
N LYS A 92 -14.70 -1.38 -4.35
CA LYS A 92 -13.70 -0.34 -4.58
C LYS A 92 -13.50 0.53 -3.34
N ILE A 93 -14.57 0.94 -2.69
CA ILE A 93 -14.53 1.70 -1.43
C ILE A 93 -13.81 0.92 -0.34
N ARG A 94 -14.15 -0.36 -0.14
CA ARG A 94 -13.47 -1.22 0.85
C ARG A 94 -12.00 -1.48 0.50
N ALA A 95 -11.65 -1.60 -0.77
CA ALA A 95 -10.27 -1.74 -1.21
C ALA A 95 -9.47 -0.46 -0.97
N LEU A 96 -10.03 0.71 -1.31
CA LEU A 96 -9.41 2.01 -1.09
C LEU A 96 -9.24 2.30 0.41
N SER A 97 -10.23 2.02 1.25
CA SER A 97 -10.13 2.23 2.70
C SER A 97 -9.01 1.42 3.36
N LYS A 98 -8.69 0.25 2.80
CA LYS A 98 -7.56 -0.58 3.26
C LYS A 98 -6.21 -0.07 2.77
N LYS A 99 -6.17 0.46 1.56
CA LYS A 99 -4.93 0.89 0.87
C LYS A 99 -4.53 2.33 1.23
N SER A 100 -5.48 3.25 1.23
CA SER A 100 -5.23 4.67 1.48
C SER A 100 -5.23 4.97 2.98
N ASP A 101 -4.29 5.80 3.42
CA ASP A 101 -4.29 6.40 4.76
C ASP A 101 -5.07 7.72 4.77
N ASP A 102 -5.37 8.27 3.60
CA ASP A 102 -6.15 9.48 3.41
C ASP A 102 -7.66 9.16 3.35
N LYS A 103 -8.36 9.49 4.43
CA LYS A 103 -9.80 9.33 4.52
C LYS A 103 -10.56 10.26 3.56
N THR A 104 -9.99 11.40 3.17
CA THR A 104 -10.65 12.38 2.30
C THR A 104 -10.84 11.82 0.90
N GLU A 105 -9.86 11.06 0.39
CA GLU A 105 -9.97 10.36 -0.90
C GLU A 105 -11.12 9.33 -0.89
N VAL A 106 -11.18 8.53 0.17
CA VAL A 106 -12.24 7.52 0.32
C VAL A 106 -13.61 8.17 0.46
N MET A 107 -13.71 9.28 1.21
CA MET A 107 -14.97 10.03 1.37
C MET A 107 -15.50 10.58 0.05
N LYS A 108 -14.64 11.02 -0.89
CA LYS A 108 -15.07 11.43 -2.24
C LYS A 108 -15.78 10.30 -3.00
N TYR A 109 -15.29 9.07 -2.85
CA TYR A 109 -15.97 7.91 -3.43
C TYR A 109 -17.28 7.61 -2.72
N ILE A 110 -17.30 7.65 -1.39
CA ILE A 110 -18.52 7.40 -0.60
C ILE A 110 -19.61 8.41 -0.91
N SER A 111 -19.29 9.72 -1.09
CA SER A 111 -20.26 10.75 -1.42
C SER A 111 -20.96 10.54 -2.76
N ASN A 112 -20.34 9.83 -3.69
CA ASN A 112 -20.90 9.48 -4.99
C ASN A 112 -21.64 8.13 -4.99
N ASN A 113 -21.72 7.47 -3.83
CA ASN A 113 -22.35 6.18 -3.67
C ASN A 113 -23.50 6.28 -2.67
N LYS A 114 -24.53 5.45 -2.86
CA LYS A 114 -25.65 5.33 -1.93
C LYS A 114 -25.48 4.10 -1.05
N VAL A 115 -25.94 4.17 0.20
CA VAL A 115 -26.02 2.98 1.04
C VAL A 115 -27.30 2.22 0.67
N VAL A 116 -27.18 0.96 0.32
CA VAL A 116 -28.28 0.09 -0.04
C VAL A 116 -28.13 -1.27 0.62
N CYS A 117 -29.24 -1.96 0.85
CA CYS A 117 -29.18 -3.34 1.30
C CYS A 117 -28.86 -4.28 0.12
N ARG A 118 -28.40 -5.48 0.42
CA ARG A 118 -28.00 -6.48 -0.57
C ARG A 118 -29.11 -6.81 -1.59
N ASN A 119 -30.36 -6.87 -1.13
CA ASN A 119 -31.50 -7.13 -2.02
C ASN A 119 -31.75 -5.97 -2.99
N CYS A 120 -31.71 -4.73 -2.49
CA CYS A 120 -31.85 -3.54 -3.33
C CYS A 120 -30.65 -3.39 -4.28
N PHE A 121 -29.44 -3.74 -3.84
CA PHE A 121 -28.26 -3.77 -4.70
C PHE A 121 -28.47 -4.68 -5.94
N GLN A 122 -28.95 -5.92 -5.71
CA GLN A 122 -29.19 -6.84 -6.80
C GLN A 122 -30.31 -6.36 -7.75
N LYS A 123 -31.35 -5.72 -7.20
CA LYS A 123 -32.42 -5.14 -8.02
C LYS A 123 -31.96 -3.97 -8.86
N LEU A 124 -31.06 -3.12 -8.31
CA LEU A 124 -30.43 -2.02 -9.04
C LEU A 124 -29.49 -2.54 -10.14
N ASP A 125 -28.69 -3.55 -9.82
CA ASP A 125 -27.75 -4.17 -10.76
C ASP A 125 -28.46 -4.91 -11.91
N SER A 126 -29.72 -5.33 -11.68
CA SER A 126 -30.58 -6.00 -12.67
C SER A 126 -31.59 -5.04 -13.31
N ASP A 127 -31.47 -3.74 -13.16
CA ASP A 127 -32.39 -2.71 -13.69
C ASP A 127 -33.86 -2.90 -13.31
N ILE A 128 -34.15 -3.66 -12.24
CA ILE A 128 -35.53 -3.88 -11.74
C ILE A 128 -36.05 -2.62 -11.04
N ILE A 129 -35.14 -1.87 -10.37
CA ILE A 129 -35.44 -0.57 -9.77
C ILE A 129 -34.45 0.46 -10.29
N THR A 130 -34.89 1.71 -10.41
CA THR A 130 -34.03 2.82 -10.85
C THR A 130 -33.30 3.47 -9.68
N ASN A 131 -32.11 4.04 -9.95
CA ASN A 131 -31.27 4.69 -8.96
C ASN A 131 -31.77 6.10 -8.59
#